data_647ddeb6b548d29eabfe916980738dac
#
_entry.id   647ddeb6b548d29eabfe916980738dac
#
_cell.length_a   1.000
_cell.length_b   1.000
_cell.length_c   1.000
_cell.angle_alpha   90.00
_cell.angle_beta   90.00
_cell.angle_gamma   90.00
#
_symmetry.space_group_name_H-M   'P 1'
#
loop_
_entity.id
_entity.type
_entity.pdbx_description
1 polymer ?
#
loop_
_entity_poly.entity_id
_entity_poly.type
_entity_poly.pdbx_seq_one_letter_code
_entity_poly.pdbx_strand_id
1 'polypeptide(L)'
;MSQFLAPINYDRARDVLRRLSFYTAYTPAGAQQALSVLRQCYPSIFQRMEEKRFASDAILLEMPGGSHAPLVFVSHLDAPAAPEAIECAHEQPMGVPLSRAHLVTLLEALEALLNEGYLPGGDLMLCLSFDGLSGGAGASAIAAHLKARSITPCLVLDHGGYATMDAFRTYLPKGAPLALVGITEKGELQGVLNADEAVSSRHALRRPVDELLRAGQRLVRRPHHAKLCSASEQMLLKLGEKAPMLQRWLVSHPRLTFPLIRHLWRKRAIMRQFFWSERTVYALSASGTQQDPAQSGRMLIRQTLIPGQKTDDYKRHLHALVRNPDLKLTFPVSHDSSVRSEASGEAWDALSTAIEIQFDRVVIVPCLSPFV
;
A
#
# COMPACT_ATOMS: atom_id res chain seq x y z
N MET A 1 30.88 -14.10 -2.91
CA MET A 1 29.51 -13.62 -3.24
C MET A 1 29.39 -12.10 -3.46
N SER A 2 30.46 -11.37 -3.79
CA SER A 2 30.43 -9.89 -3.95
C SER A 2 30.42 -9.43 -5.44
N GLN A 3 29.97 -10.25 -6.36
CA GLN A 3 30.15 -10.00 -7.80
C GLN A 3 28.91 -9.60 -8.61
N PHE A 4 27.75 -9.38 -7.99
CA PHE A 4 26.52 -9.05 -8.74
C PHE A 4 25.84 -7.78 -8.24
N LEU A 5 26.57 -6.73 -7.96
CA LEU A 5 25.99 -5.39 -7.89
C LEU A 5 26.20 -4.73 -9.26
N ALA A 6 25.32 -5.08 -10.19
CA ALA A 6 25.25 -4.38 -11.47
C ALA A 6 25.08 -2.88 -11.21
N PRO A 7 25.83 -2.02 -11.89
CA PRO A 7 25.79 -0.57 -11.63
C PRO A 7 24.41 -0.01 -11.98
N ILE A 8 23.70 0.52 -10.98
CA ILE A 8 22.41 1.17 -11.16
C ILE A 8 22.63 2.55 -11.80
N ASN A 9 21.85 2.84 -12.83
CA ASN A 9 21.89 4.16 -13.48
C ASN A 9 20.93 5.14 -12.77
N TYR A 10 21.47 5.88 -11.81
CA TYR A 10 20.69 6.84 -11.01
C TYR A 10 20.12 8.01 -11.86
N ASP A 11 20.80 8.43 -12.92
CA ASP A 11 20.32 9.53 -13.76
C ASP A 11 19.12 9.09 -14.60
N ARG A 12 19.17 7.87 -15.15
CA ARG A 12 18.01 7.25 -15.82
C ARG A 12 16.84 7.08 -14.84
N ALA A 13 17.08 6.57 -13.64
CA ALA A 13 16.06 6.41 -12.63
C ALA A 13 15.35 7.73 -12.30
N ARG A 14 16.10 8.82 -12.10
CA ARG A 14 15.56 10.15 -11.85
C ARG A 14 14.72 10.67 -13.03
N ASP A 15 15.23 10.51 -14.26
CA ASP A 15 14.50 10.94 -15.46
C ASP A 15 13.18 10.18 -15.62
N VAL A 16 13.20 8.87 -15.42
CA VAL A 16 11.99 8.04 -15.48
C VAL A 16 10.98 8.48 -14.41
N LEU A 17 11.41 8.66 -13.16
CA LEU A 17 10.53 9.12 -12.09
C LEU A 17 9.89 10.47 -12.42
N ARG A 18 10.69 11.42 -12.96
CA ARG A 18 10.20 12.71 -13.40
C ARG A 18 9.18 12.59 -14.53
N ARG A 19 9.47 11.79 -15.55
CA ARG A 19 8.53 11.55 -16.67
C ARG A 19 7.25 10.87 -16.23
N LEU A 20 7.32 9.91 -15.31
CA LEU A 20 6.14 9.23 -14.74
C LEU A 20 5.33 10.13 -13.79
N SER A 21 5.87 11.21 -13.25
CA SER A 21 5.13 12.10 -12.34
C SER A 21 3.95 12.81 -13.01
N PHE A 22 3.95 12.91 -14.34
CA PHE A 22 2.84 13.48 -15.11
C PHE A 22 1.61 12.55 -15.22
N TYR A 23 1.74 11.27 -14.86
CA TYR A 23 0.65 10.29 -14.92
C TYR A 23 0.08 10.06 -13.50
N THR A 24 -1.00 10.73 -13.16
CA THR A 24 -1.52 10.72 -11.79
C THR A 24 -2.64 9.70 -11.57
N ALA A 25 -3.54 9.55 -12.53
CA ALA A 25 -4.67 8.64 -12.43
C ALA A 25 -4.72 7.70 -13.65
N TYR A 26 -5.35 6.53 -13.46
CA TYR A 26 -5.55 5.62 -14.57
C TYR A 26 -6.43 6.26 -15.65
N THR A 27 -5.86 6.32 -16.83
CA THR A 27 -6.57 6.50 -18.10
C THR A 27 -5.89 5.60 -19.15
N PRO A 28 -6.61 5.02 -20.12
CA PRO A 28 -5.98 4.18 -21.14
C PRO A 28 -4.85 4.90 -21.89
N ALA A 29 -5.05 6.16 -22.25
CA ALA A 29 -4.02 6.97 -22.91
C ALA A 29 -2.78 7.17 -22.01
N GLY A 30 -3.00 7.50 -20.72
CA GLY A 30 -1.92 7.67 -19.75
C GLY A 30 -1.14 6.37 -19.53
N ALA A 31 -1.83 5.22 -19.41
CA ALA A 31 -1.18 3.92 -19.28
C ALA A 31 -0.28 3.60 -20.48
N GLN A 32 -0.75 3.83 -21.70
CA GLN A 32 0.03 3.62 -22.93
C GLN A 32 1.25 4.55 -22.99
N GLN A 33 1.10 5.81 -22.60
CA GLN A 33 2.21 6.75 -22.54
C GLN A 33 3.26 6.34 -21.50
N ALA A 34 2.81 5.94 -20.30
CA ALA A 34 3.71 5.45 -19.26
C ALA A 34 4.47 4.19 -19.71
N LEU A 35 3.78 3.23 -20.33
CA LEU A 35 4.42 2.05 -20.93
C LEU A 35 5.43 2.41 -22.00
N SER A 36 5.14 3.43 -22.85
CA SER A 36 6.10 3.91 -23.87
C SER A 36 7.37 4.45 -23.21
N VAL A 37 7.25 5.21 -22.12
CA VAL A 37 8.41 5.69 -21.34
C VAL A 37 9.24 4.52 -20.82
N LEU A 38 8.58 3.51 -20.22
CA LEU A 38 9.27 2.35 -19.65
C LEU A 38 9.99 1.55 -20.74
N ARG A 39 9.35 1.27 -21.88
CA ARG A 39 9.96 0.55 -22.99
C ARG A 39 11.18 1.29 -23.58
N GLN A 40 11.11 2.61 -23.65
CA GLN A 40 12.21 3.43 -24.14
C GLN A 40 13.40 3.40 -23.17
N CYS A 41 13.15 3.42 -21.88
CA CYS A 41 14.19 3.51 -20.86
C CYS A 41 14.76 2.16 -20.43
N TYR A 42 14.00 1.07 -20.60
CA TYR A 42 14.37 -0.30 -20.17
C TYR A 42 14.24 -1.31 -21.31
N PRO A 43 14.98 -1.12 -22.44
CA PRO A 43 14.82 -1.92 -23.63
C PRO A 43 15.13 -3.41 -23.42
N SER A 44 16.12 -3.77 -22.58
CA SER A 44 16.50 -5.16 -22.37
C SER A 44 15.39 -5.98 -21.69
N ILE A 45 14.65 -5.35 -20.76
CA ILE A 45 13.49 -5.96 -20.14
C ILE A 45 12.43 -6.29 -21.18
N PHE A 46 12.01 -5.29 -21.96
CA PHE A 46 10.92 -5.46 -22.95
C PHE A 46 11.33 -6.26 -24.19
N GLN A 47 12.62 -6.46 -24.44
CA GLN A 47 13.11 -7.35 -25.51
C GLN A 47 13.24 -8.80 -25.09
N ARG A 48 13.56 -9.05 -23.80
CA ARG A 48 13.82 -10.40 -23.29
C ARG A 48 12.66 -11.03 -22.56
N MET A 49 11.69 -10.23 -22.10
CA MET A 49 10.50 -10.72 -21.42
C MET A 49 9.29 -10.72 -22.36
N GLU A 50 8.51 -11.80 -22.34
CA GLU A 50 7.25 -11.88 -23.07
C GLU A 50 6.18 -11.01 -22.39
N GLU A 51 5.54 -10.11 -23.15
CA GLU A 51 4.48 -9.24 -22.66
C GLU A 51 3.10 -9.83 -22.92
N LYS A 52 2.27 -9.96 -21.88
CA LYS A 52 0.85 -10.29 -21.95
C LYS A 52 0.02 -9.17 -21.36
N ARG A 53 -1.09 -8.82 -22.03
CA ARG A 53 -1.97 -7.71 -21.63
C ARG A 53 -3.25 -8.21 -21.02
N PHE A 54 -3.73 -7.46 -20.04
CA PHE A 54 -4.93 -7.76 -19.26
C PHE A 54 -5.86 -6.54 -19.16
N ALA A 55 -6.93 -6.68 -18.37
CA ALA A 55 -7.86 -5.60 -18.09
C ALA A 55 -7.12 -4.36 -17.52
N SER A 56 -7.69 -3.17 -17.71
CA SER A 56 -7.13 -1.88 -17.25
C SER A 56 -5.69 -1.64 -17.72
N ASP A 57 -5.34 -2.09 -18.94
CA ASP A 57 -4.00 -2.01 -19.54
C ASP A 57 -2.88 -2.67 -18.72
N ALA A 58 -3.21 -3.48 -17.71
CA ALA A 58 -2.23 -4.20 -16.93
C ALA A 58 -1.42 -5.16 -17.80
N ILE A 59 -0.14 -5.30 -17.50
CA ILE A 59 0.76 -6.20 -18.21
C ILE A 59 1.43 -7.18 -17.26
N LEU A 60 1.65 -8.39 -17.77
CA LEU A 60 2.52 -9.40 -17.20
C LEU A 60 3.72 -9.54 -18.13
N LEU A 61 4.90 -9.29 -17.62
CA LEU A 61 6.16 -9.59 -18.29
C LEU A 61 6.69 -10.90 -17.71
N GLU A 62 6.97 -11.88 -18.59
CA GLU A 62 7.44 -13.21 -18.21
C GLU A 62 8.79 -13.49 -18.86
N MET A 63 9.77 -13.93 -18.08
CA MET A 63 11.04 -14.44 -18.56
C MET A 63 11.20 -15.89 -18.09
N PRO A 64 11.29 -16.84 -19.01
CA PRO A 64 11.55 -18.23 -18.66
C PRO A 64 12.88 -18.36 -17.92
N GLY A 65 12.90 -19.19 -16.91
CA GLY A 65 14.09 -19.50 -16.12
C GLY A 65 14.37 -20.99 -16.05
N GLY A 66 15.14 -21.39 -15.05
CA GLY A 66 15.42 -22.79 -14.77
C GLY A 66 14.26 -23.52 -14.10
N SER A 67 14.58 -24.58 -13.36
CA SER A 67 13.59 -25.49 -12.77
C SER A 67 13.02 -25.03 -11.40
N HIS A 68 13.47 -23.91 -10.86
CA HIS A 68 12.98 -23.41 -9.59
C HIS A 68 11.57 -22.82 -9.74
N ALA A 69 10.84 -22.74 -8.64
CA ALA A 69 9.53 -22.10 -8.62
C ALA A 69 9.63 -20.59 -8.98
N PRO A 70 8.60 -20.03 -9.64
CA PRO A 70 8.63 -18.65 -10.13
C PRO A 70 8.78 -17.61 -9.05
N LEU A 71 9.51 -16.53 -9.36
CA LEU A 71 9.58 -15.30 -8.58
C LEU A 71 8.69 -14.24 -9.23
N VAL A 72 7.78 -13.66 -8.47
CA VAL A 72 6.82 -12.67 -8.97
C VAL A 72 7.04 -11.33 -8.28
N PHE A 73 7.25 -10.28 -9.06
CA PHE A 73 7.20 -8.90 -8.60
C PHE A 73 5.87 -8.26 -8.99
N VAL A 74 5.29 -7.51 -8.06
CA VAL A 74 4.04 -6.77 -8.27
C VAL A 74 4.30 -5.29 -8.09
N SER A 75 3.80 -4.48 -8.98
CA SER A 75 3.86 -3.03 -8.85
C SER A 75 2.69 -2.35 -9.57
N HIS A 76 2.39 -1.10 -9.19
CA HIS A 76 1.41 -0.28 -9.88
C HIS A 76 1.91 1.13 -10.13
N LEU A 77 1.40 1.76 -11.19
CA LEU A 77 1.84 3.07 -11.66
C LEU A 77 0.94 4.22 -11.25
N ASP A 78 -0.34 3.95 -10.97
CA ASP A 78 -1.26 4.99 -10.55
C ASP A 78 -0.87 5.55 -9.17
N ALA A 79 -1.15 6.82 -8.98
CA ALA A 79 -0.86 7.53 -7.75
C ALA A 79 -2.01 8.46 -7.43
N PRO A 80 -2.22 8.84 -6.16
CA PRO A 80 -3.13 9.93 -5.82
C PRO A 80 -2.75 11.16 -6.63
N ALA A 81 -3.77 11.92 -7.10
CA ALA A 81 -3.52 13.22 -7.72
C ALA A 81 -2.67 14.05 -6.76
N ALA A 82 -1.50 14.47 -7.22
CA ALA A 82 -0.68 15.37 -6.43
C ALA A 82 -1.50 16.65 -6.17
N PRO A 83 -1.56 17.16 -4.95
CA PRO A 83 -1.93 18.55 -4.77
C PRO A 83 -0.95 19.35 -5.62
N GLU A 84 -1.49 20.29 -6.41
CA GLU A 84 -0.85 21.14 -7.42
C GLU A 84 0.68 21.16 -7.31
N ALA A 85 1.36 20.78 -8.38
CA ALA A 85 2.79 20.58 -8.41
C ALA A 85 3.51 21.67 -7.62
N ILE A 86 3.99 21.32 -6.44
CA ILE A 86 4.90 22.19 -5.73
C ILE A 86 6.18 22.16 -6.57
N GLU A 87 6.43 23.24 -7.30
CA GLU A 87 7.72 23.50 -7.90
C GLU A 87 8.75 23.59 -6.78
N CYS A 88 9.25 22.45 -6.38
CA CYS A 88 10.35 22.39 -5.43
C CYS A 88 11.65 22.65 -6.18
N ALA A 89 12.19 23.84 -5.95
CA ALA A 89 13.49 24.31 -6.47
C ALA A 89 14.69 23.53 -5.87
N HIS A 90 14.51 22.40 -5.22
CA HIS A 90 15.56 21.58 -4.64
C HIS A 90 15.50 20.13 -5.13
N GLU A 91 16.65 19.57 -5.38
CA GLU A 91 17.08 18.36 -6.06
C GLU A 91 16.41 17.01 -5.66
N GLN A 92 15.38 17.01 -4.85
CA GLN A 92 14.60 15.80 -4.57
C GLN A 92 13.14 16.02 -4.96
N PRO A 93 12.55 15.16 -5.82
CA PRO A 93 11.12 15.20 -6.08
C PRO A 93 10.40 14.81 -4.79
N MET A 94 10.04 15.80 -3.98
CA MET A 94 9.14 15.57 -2.84
C MET A 94 7.81 15.07 -3.37
N GLY A 95 7.40 13.87 -2.95
CA GLY A 95 6.09 13.32 -3.28
C GLY A 95 6.08 12.28 -4.40
N VAL A 96 7.21 11.64 -4.72
CA VAL A 96 7.17 10.44 -5.56
C VAL A 96 6.43 9.33 -4.80
N PRO A 97 5.33 8.80 -5.36
CA PRO A 97 4.65 7.67 -4.75
C PRO A 97 5.59 6.48 -4.55
N LEU A 98 5.48 5.82 -3.40
CA LEU A 98 6.36 4.71 -3.05
C LEU A 98 6.31 3.59 -4.10
N SER A 99 5.12 3.31 -4.66
CA SER A 99 4.94 2.33 -5.74
C SER A 99 5.78 2.62 -6.97
N ARG A 100 5.86 3.89 -7.38
CA ARG A 100 6.68 4.29 -8.54
C ARG A 100 8.18 4.23 -8.24
N ALA A 101 8.58 4.66 -7.05
CA ALA A 101 9.98 4.56 -6.63
C ALA A 101 10.41 3.08 -6.58
N HIS A 102 9.58 2.21 -6.03
CA HIS A 102 9.80 0.76 -6.01
C HIS A 102 9.90 0.19 -7.43
N LEU A 103 8.93 0.50 -8.31
CA LEU A 103 8.95 0.04 -9.69
C LEU A 103 10.22 0.46 -10.43
N VAL A 104 10.59 1.74 -10.37
CA VAL A 104 11.78 2.23 -11.06
C VAL A 104 13.05 1.58 -10.52
N THR A 105 13.16 1.41 -9.20
CA THR A 105 14.29 0.70 -8.59
C THR A 105 14.38 -0.76 -9.06
N LEU A 106 13.25 -1.45 -9.12
CA LEU A 106 13.15 -2.81 -9.62
C LEU A 106 13.56 -2.91 -11.09
N LEU A 107 13.06 -2.02 -11.94
CA LEU A 107 13.40 -2.00 -13.37
C LEU A 107 14.87 -1.66 -13.60
N GLU A 108 15.45 -0.72 -12.83
CA GLU A 108 16.89 -0.42 -12.90
C GLU A 108 17.74 -1.65 -12.57
N ALA A 109 17.40 -2.34 -11.49
CA ALA A 109 18.13 -3.55 -11.09
C ALA A 109 17.99 -4.67 -12.13
N LEU A 110 16.78 -4.88 -12.64
CA LEU A 110 16.52 -5.93 -13.63
C LEU A 110 17.18 -5.62 -14.98
N GLU A 111 17.09 -4.38 -15.47
CA GLU A 111 17.75 -3.95 -16.71
C GLU A 111 19.27 -4.13 -16.62
N ALA A 112 19.87 -3.75 -15.48
CA ALA A 112 21.31 -3.91 -15.26
C ALA A 112 21.72 -5.39 -15.25
N LEU A 113 20.99 -6.24 -14.53
CA LEU A 113 21.24 -7.70 -14.50
C LEU A 113 21.11 -8.34 -15.88
N LEU A 114 20.05 -7.98 -16.64
CA LEU A 114 19.85 -8.50 -17.99
C LEU A 114 20.97 -8.07 -18.96
N ASN A 115 21.46 -6.85 -18.83
CA ASN A 115 22.59 -6.38 -19.64
C ASN A 115 23.90 -7.13 -19.35
N GLU A 116 24.07 -7.64 -18.13
CA GLU A 116 25.19 -8.51 -17.74
C GLU A 116 24.97 -9.98 -18.14
N GLY A 117 23.86 -10.31 -18.79
CA GLY A 117 23.57 -11.67 -19.23
C GLY A 117 22.99 -12.57 -18.15
N TYR A 118 22.41 -12.01 -17.09
CA TYR A 118 21.77 -12.78 -16.03
C TYR A 118 20.65 -13.68 -16.58
N LEU A 119 20.64 -14.93 -16.10
CA LEU A 119 19.59 -15.91 -16.35
C LEU A 119 18.99 -16.33 -15.00
N PRO A 120 17.66 -16.22 -14.81
CA PRO A 120 17.02 -16.58 -13.56
C PRO A 120 16.99 -18.09 -13.35
N GLY A 121 17.10 -18.53 -12.08
CA GLY A 121 17.02 -19.94 -11.71
C GLY A 121 15.63 -20.56 -11.80
N GLY A 122 14.60 -19.73 -11.83
CA GLY A 122 13.18 -20.06 -12.08
C GLY A 122 12.55 -18.95 -12.90
N ASP A 123 11.31 -19.12 -13.33
CA ASP A 123 10.61 -18.08 -14.10
C ASP A 123 10.56 -16.77 -13.32
N LEU A 124 10.87 -15.68 -14.00
CA LEU A 124 10.79 -14.34 -13.45
C LEU A 124 9.57 -13.62 -14.04
N MET A 125 8.70 -13.13 -13.18
CA MET A 125 7.45 -12.49 -13.59
C MET A 125 7.35 -11.09 -12.97
N LEU A 126 7.00 -10.09 -13.79
CA LEU A 126 6.69 -8.74 -13.35
C LEU A 126 5.25 -8.40 -13.71
N CYS A 127 4.41 -8.24 -12.67
CA CYS A 127 3.04 -7.80 -12.78
C CYS A 127 2.99 -6.28 -12.62
N LEU A 128 2.60 -5.56 -13.65
CA LEU A 128 2.46 -4.13 -13.62
C LEU A 128 1.02 -3.73 -13.90
N SER A 129 0.38 -3.05 -12.95
CA SER A 129 -0.98 -2.51 -13.09
C SER A 129 -0.99 -0.98 -13.13
N PHE A 130 -2.10 -0.41 -13.59
CA PHE A 130 -2.31 1.04 -13.69
C PHE A 130 -3.51 1.51 -12.87
N ASP A 131 -4.18 0.59 -12.19
CA ASP A 131 -5.43 0.79 -11.47
C ASP A 131 -5.37 0.27 -10.02
N GLY A 132 -4.17 0.18 -9.43
CA GLY A 132 -3.96 -0.32 -8.06
C GLY A 132 -4.76 0.44 -7.01
N LEU A 133 -4.88 1.77 -7.15
CA LEU A 133 -5.69 2.63 -6.28
C LEU A 133 -7.17 2.69 -6.64
N SER A 134 -7.56 2.18 -7.82
CA SER A 134 -8.93 2.27 -8.36
C SER A 134 -9.68 0.93 -8.32
N GLY A 135 -9.21 -0.03 -7.54
CA GLY A 135 -9.86 -1.33 -7.36
C GLY A 135 -9.09 -2.53 -7.90
N GLY A 136 -7.94 -2.34 -8.57
CA GLY A 136 -6.99 -3.41 -8.92
C GLY A 136 -7.53 -4.48 -9.88
N ALA A 137 -8.42 -4.12 -10.82
CA ALA A 137 -8.96 -5.06 -11.80
C ALA A 137 -7.88 -5.70 -12.66
N GLY A 138 -6.84 -4.93 -13.02
CA GLY A 138 -5.69 -5.40 -13.76
C GLY A 138 -4.90 -6.46 -13.00
N ALA A 139 -4.53 -6.18 -11.76
CA ALA A 139 -3.82 -7.13 -10.91
C ALA A 139 -4.65 -8.40 -10.64
N SER A 140 -5.96 -8.24 -10.43
CA SER A 140 -6.90 -9.36 -10.26
C SER A 140 -6.96 -10.26 -11.49
N ALA A 141 -6.95 -9.67 -12.70
CA ALA A 141 -6.95 -10.42 -13.96
C ALA A 141 -5.65 -11.21 -14.16
N ILE A 142 -4.50 -10.61 -13.83
CA ILE A 142 -3.19 -11.31 -13.84
C ILE A 142 -3.20 -12.45 -12.83
N ALA A 143 -3.65 -12.24 -11.59
CA ALA A 143 -3.72 -13.28 -10.57
C ALA A 143 -4.62 -14.45 -11.01
N ALA A 144 -5.77 -14.18 -11.64
CA ALA A 144 -6.65 -15.19 -12.19
C ALA A 144 -5.95 -16.00 -13.30
N HIS A 145 -5.20 -15.33 -14.18
CA HIS A 145 -4.41 -15.97 -15.24
C HIS A 145 -3.33 -16.91 -14.67
N LEU A 146 -2.56 -16.45 -13.70
CA LEU A 146 -1.52 -17.27 -13.06
C LEU A 146 -2.15 -18.50 -12.36
N LYS A 147 -3.27 -18.29 -11.68
CA LYS A 147 -4.03 -19.39 -11.06
C LYS A 147 -4.55 -20.40 -12.07
N ALA A 148 -5.09 -19.96 -13.20
CA ALA A 148 -5.56 -20.83 -14.27
C ALA A 148 -4.43 -21.69 -14.88
N ARG A 149 -3.19 -21.19 -14.88
CA ARG A 149 -1.98 -21.91 -15.28
C ARG A 149 -1.39 -22.79 -14.15
N SER A 150 -2.03 -22.83 -12.97
CA SER A 150 -1.51 -23.57 -11.79
C SER A 150 -0.11 -23.12 -11.37
N ILE A 151 0.24 -21.86 -11.60
CA ILE A 151 1.53 -21.29 -11.21
C ILE A 151 1.52 -21.03 -9.71
N THR A 152 2.50 -21.63 -9.02
CA THR A 152 2.73 -21.42 -7.58
C THR A 152 4.09 -20.73 -7.40
N PRO A 153 4.13 -19.41 -7.18
CA PRO A 153 5.38 -18.69 -6.94
C PRO A 153 6.06 -19.12 -5.64
N CYS A 154 7.40 -19.16 -5.64
CA CYS A 154 8.16 -19.31 -4.39
C CYS A 154 8.08 -18.03 -3.55
N LEU A 155 8.01 -16.88 -4.19
CA LEU A 155 7.92 -15.58 -3.54
C LEU A 155 7.14 -14.61 -4.43
N VAL A 156 6.26 -13.83 -3.82
CA VAL A 156 5.60 -12.67 -4.42
C VAL A 156 6.03 -11.44 -3.64
N LEU A 157 6.69 -10.51 -4.31
CA LEU A 157 7.17 -9.25 -3.74
C LEU A 157 6.36 -8.08 -4.29
N ASP A 158 5.74 -7.33 -3.39
CA ASP A 158 5.08 -6.06 -3.67
C ASP A 158 5.82 -4.93 -2.96
N HIS A 159 5.47 -3.68 -3.29
CA HIS A 159 5.97 -2.51 -2.59
C HIS A 159 5.36 -2.40 -1.17
N GLY A 160 6.01 -1.61 -0.29
CA GLY A 160 5.45 -1.31 1.04
C GLY A 160 6.36 -1.63 2.22
N GLY A 161 7.43 -2.40 2.01
CA GLY A 161 8.51 -2.53 2.99
C GLY A 161 9.46 -1.33 2.95
N TYR A 162 10.12 -1.02 4.06
CA TYR A 162 11.17 0.01 4.10
C TYR A 162 12.15 -0.22 5.24
N ALA A 163 13.36 0.28 5.05
CA ALA A 163 14.36 0.36 6.10
C ALA A 163 14.37 1.77 6.71
N THR A 164 14.51 1.85 8.04
CA THR A 164 14.50 3.10 8.77
C THR A 164 15.50 3.10 9.93
N MET A 165 16.10 4.27 10.18
CA MET A 165 16.97 4.49 11.34
C MET A 165 16.23 5.10 12.54
N ASP A 166 15.04 5.66 12.33
CA ASP A 166 14.34 6.48 13.31
C ASP A 166 13.16 5.79 13.98
N ALA A 167 12.49 4.87 13.27
CA ALA A 167 11.39 4.13 13.84
C ALA A 167 11.89 3.13 14.89
N PHE A 168 11.20 3.06 16.01
CA PHE A 168 11.49 2.10 17.08
C PHE A 168 12.90 2.20 17.73
N ARG A 169 13.61 3.32 17.58
CA ARG A 169 15.00 3.51 18.08
C ARG A 169 15.23 3.04 19.52
N THR A 170 14.22 3.19 20.39
CA THR A 170 14.31 2.77 21.80
C THR A 170 14.28 1.26 22.01
N TYR A 171 13.91 0.50 20.97
CA TYR A 171 13.80 -0.95 20.97
C TYR A 171 14.94 -1.64 20.18
N LEU A 172 15.83 -0.85 19.61
CA LEU A 172 16.90 -1.33 18.73
C LEU A 172 18.27 -1.06 19.33
N PRO A 173 19.29 -1.86 18.99
CA PRO A 173 20.69 -1.51 19.24
C PRO A 173 21.01 -0.13 18.63
N LYS A 174 21.88 0.62 19.29
CA LYS A 174 22.27 1.96 18.84
C LYS A 174 22.84 1.93 17.42
N GLY A 175 22.23 2.69 16.52
CA GLY A 175 22.69 2.80 15.14
C GLY A 175 22.30 1.63 14.21
N ALA A 176 21.54 0.63 14.70
CA ALA A 176 21.04 -0.44 13.85
C ALA A 176 19.83 0.02 13.03
N PRO A 177 19.83 -0.13 11.70
CA PRO A 177 18.64 0.08 10.90
C PRO A 177 17.58 -1.00 11.18
N LEU A 178 16.32 -0.63 11.02
CA LEU A 178 15.17 -1.53 11.10
C LEU A 178 14.61 -1.73 9.70
N ALA A 179 14.62 -2.96 9.19
CA ALA A 179 13.92 -3.34 7.97
C ALA A 179 12.55 -3.92 8.32
N LEU A 180 11.50 -3.24 7.90
CA LEU A 180 10.12 -3.65 8.07
C LEU A 180 9.66 -4.38 6.81
N VAL A 181 9.35 -5.67 6.95
CA VAL A 181 8.86 -6.53 5.86
C VAL A 181 7.39 -6.80 6.07
N GLY A 182 6.53 -6.26 5.20
CA GLY A 182 5.09 -6.49 5.25
C GLY A 182 4.75 -7.94 4.90
N ILE A 183 4.12 -8.66 5.83
CA ILE A 183 3.66 -10.04 5.62
C ILE A 183 2.15 -10.17 5.48
N THR A 184 1.43 -9.10 5.64
CA THR A 184 -0.01 -8.95 5.41
C THR A 184 -0.36 -7.47 5.30
N GLU A 185 -1.47 -7.17 4.65
CA GLU A 185 -1.97 -5.82 4.47
C GLU A 185 -3.30 -5.61 5.19
N LYS A 186 -3.60 -4.34 5.46
CA LYS A 186 -4.90 -3.96 5.97
C LYS A 186 -5.98 -4.16 4.92
N GLY A 187 -7.18 -4.47 5.36
CA GLY A 187 -8.36 -4.32 4.53
C GLY A 187 -8.75 -2.84 4.39
N GLU A 188 -9.53 -2.52 3.37
CA GLU A 188 -9.98 -1.17 3.09
C GLU A 188 -11.46 -1.10 2.72
N LEU A 189 -12.11 -0.06 3.21
CA LEU A 189 -13.42 0.39 2.77
C LEU A 189 -13.33 1.84 2.33
N GLN A 190 -13.69 2.11 1.08
CA GLN A 190 -13.97 3.48 0.65
C GLN A 190 -15.48 3.66 0.58
N GLY A 191 -15.98 4.60 1.36
CA GLY A 191 -17.40 4.94 1.42
C GLY A 191 -17.68 6.27 0.73
N VAL A 192 -18.79 6.32 0.00
CA VAL A 192 -19.33 7.55 -0.57
C VAL A 192 -20.67 7.81 0.08
N LEU A 193 -20.77 8.88 0.84
CA LEU A 193 -21.99 9.34 1.47
C LEU A 193 -22.56 10.52 0.68
N ASN A 194 -23.71 10.31 0.04
CA ASN A 194 -24.39 11.34 -0.74
C ASN A 194 -25.61 11.87 0.02
N ALA A 195 -25.84 13.16 -0.10
CA ALA A 195 -27.03 13.86 0.33
C ALA A 195 -27.63 14.57 -0.88
N ASP A 196 -28.81 14.13 -1.32
CA ASP A 196 -29.49 14.65 -2.48
C ASP A 196 -30.71 15.52 -2.06
N GLU A 197 -31.14 16.42 -2.92
CA GLU A 197 -32.24 17.34 -2.68
C GLU A 197 -33.57 16.67 -2.30
N ALA A 198 -33.87 15.51 -2.89
CA ALA A 198 -35.05 14.70 -2.62
C ALA A 198 -35.17 14.17 -1.18
N VAL A 199 -34.09 14.30 -0.40
CA VAL A 199 -33.94 13.80 0.96
C VAL A 199 -34.61 14.69 2.02
N SER A 200 -35.02 15.91 1.68
CA SER A 200 -35.45 16.90 2.68
C SER A 200 -36.91 16.77 3.17
N SER A 201 -37.64 15.75 2.75
CA SER A 201 -39.08 15.69 2.98
C SER A 201 -39.56 15.41 4.40
N ARG A 202 -38.72 14.85 5.27
CA ARG A 202 -39.11 14.50 6.67
C ARG A 202 -38.82 15.58 7.71
N HIS A 203 -37.92 16.51 7.41
CA HIS A 203 -37.61 17.63 8.31
C HIS A 203 -37.42 18.89 7.47
N ALA A 204 -38.49 19.54 7.13
CA ALA A 204 -38.56 20.74 6.26
C ALA A 204 -37.60 21.90 6.65
N LEU A 205 -36.93 21.82 7.79
CA LEU A 205 -35.97 22.81 8.30
C LEU A 205 -34.52 22.41 8.17
N ARG A 206 -34.21 21.20 7.66
CA ARG A 206 -32.82 20.70 7.61
C ARG A 206 -32.35 20.51 6.18
N ARG A 207 -31.28 21.19 5.83
CA ARG A 207 -30.64 21.09 4.52
C ARG A 207 -29.86 19.78 4.40
N PRO A 208 -29.82 19.15 3.22
CA PRO A 208 -29.05 17.91 2.98
C PRO A 208 -27.61 17.99 3.46
N VAL A 209 -26.94 19.12 3.21
CA VAL A 209 -25.53 19.35 3.62
C VAL A 209 -25.37 19.41 5.14
N ASP A 210 -26.34 19.97 5.89
CA ASP A 210 -26.28 20.00 7.35
C ASP A 210 -26.33 18.58 7.94
N GLU A 211 -27.15 17.71 7.35
CA GLU A 211 -27.23 16.29 7.76
C GLU A 211 -25.94 15.54 7.39
N LEU A 212 -25.34 15.85 6.23
CA LEU A 212 -24.06 15.30 5.82
C LEU A 212 -22.94 15.68 6.81
N LEU A 213 -22.87 16.96 7.20
CA LEU A 213 -21.90 17.45 8.20
C LEU A 213 -22.09 16.78 9.58
N ARG A 214 -23.35 16.61 10.03
CA ARG A 214 -23.64 15.89 11.29
C ARG A 214 -23.23 14.42 11.24
N ALA A 215 -23.48 13.76 10.12
CA ALA A 215 -23.02 12.39 9.90
C ALA A 215 -21.50 12.33 9.91
N GLY A 216 -20.81 13.24 9.22
CA GLY A 216 -19.35 13.37 9.24
C GLY A 216 -18.78 13.55 10.66
N GLN A 217 -19.37 14.43 11.47
CA GLN A 217 -18.97 14.60 12.87
C GLN A 217 -19.11 13.31 13.67
N ARG A 218 -20.20 12.55 13.50
CA ARG A 218 -20.38 11.25 14.18
C ARG A 218 -19.31 10.23 13.74
N LEU A 219 -18.99 10.21 12.45
CA LEU A 219 -17.97 9.33 11.89
C LEU A 219 -16.58 9.65 12.44
N VAL A 220 -16.19 10.92 12.52
CA VAL A 220 -14.86 11.36 12.97
C VAL A 220 -14.70 11.25 14.49
N ARG A 221 -15.75 11.54 15.28
CA ARG A 221 -15.66 11.51 16.76
C ARG A 221 -15.53 10.11 17.37
N ARG A 222 -15.86 9.05 16.64
CA ARG A 222 -15.74 7.68 17.18
C ARG A 222 -14.29 7.23 17.22
N PRO A 223 -13.88 6.61 18.35
CA PRO A 223 -12.50 6.19 18.53
C PRO A 223 -12.11 5.12 17.51
N HIS A 224 -10.87 5.20 17.08
CA HIS A 224 -10.24 4.16 16.28
C HIS A 224 -10.02 2.90 17.13
N HIS A 225 -10.28 1.74 16.57
CA HIS A 225 -10.11 0.47 17.26
C HIS A 225 -8.66 -0.02 17.09
N ALA A 226 -8.00 -0.27 18.22
CA ALA A 226 -6.70 -0.93 18.24
C ALA A 226 -6.90 -2.44 18.38
N LYS A 227 -6.19 -3.21 17.58
CA LYS A 227 -6.19 -4.67 17.62
C LYS A 227 -4.78 -5.22 17.43
N LEU A 228 -4.42 -6.21 18.22
CA LEU A 228 -3.21 -6.98 18.02
C LEU A 228 -3.54 -8.12 17.03
N CYS A 229 -3.03 -8.04 15.81
CA CYS A 229 -3.09 -9.13 14.84
C CYS A 229 -1.80 -9.95 14.91
N SER A 230 -1.78 -11.13 14.26
CA SER A 230 -0.63 -12.02 14.31
C SER A 230 0.65 -11.40 13.72
N ALA A 231 0.54 -10.61 12.66
CA ALA A 231 1.70 -9.91 12.10
C ALA A 231 2.25 -8.85 13.06
N SER A 232 1.38 -8.05 13.70
CA SER A 232 1.78 -7.06 14.71
C SER A 232 2.34 -7.73 15.97
N GLU A 233 1.83 -8.92 16.33
CA GLU A 233 2.39 -9.72 17.42
C GLU A 233 3.81 -10.20 17.10
N GLN A 234 4.03 -10.76 15.91
CA GLN A 234 5.35 -11.18 15.45
C GLN A 234 6.34 -10.01 15.40
N MET A 235 5.89 -8.84 14.92
CA MET A 235 6.67 -7.62 14.94
C MET A 235 7.17 -7.28 16.36
N LEU A 236 6.29 -7.30 17.35
CA LEU A 236 6.65 -7.01 18.73
C LEU A 236 7.62 -8.05 19.31
N LEU A 237 7.39 -9.33 19.06
CA LEU A 237 8.28 -10.40 19.52
C LEU A 237 9.68 -10.26 18.94
N LYS A 238 9.80 -10.00 17.63
CA LYS A 238 11.10 -9.80 16.97
C LYS A 238 11.83 -8.54 17.48
N LEU A 239 11.12 -7.46 17.69
CA LEU A 239 11.68 -6.26 18.36
C LEU A 239 12.18 -6.60 19.78
N GLY A 240 11.44 -7.45 20.50
CA GLY A 240 11.78 -7.88 21.86
C GLY A 240 13.11 -8.65 21.94
N GLU A 241 13.47 -9.42 20.91
CA GLU A 241 14.74 -10.14 20.86
C GLU A 241 15.96 -9.21 20.96
N LYS A 242 15.86 -8.01 20.40
CA LYS A 242 16.93 -7.01 20.34
C LYS A 242 16.77 -5.84 21.31
N ALA A 243 15.61 -5.73 21.96
CA ALA A 243 15.27 -4.61 22.83
C ALA A 243 16.11 -4.62 24.13
N PRO A 244 16.46 -3.44 24.68
CA PRO A 244 17.03 -3.30 26.01
C PRO A 244 16.13 -3.93 27.09
N MET A 245 16.74 -4.37 28.19
CA MET A 245 16.07 -5.19 29.22
C MET A 245 14.72 -4.62 29.71
N LEU A 246 14.65 -3.29 29.91
CA LEU A 246 13.42 -2.63 30.41
C LEU A 246 12.28 -2.66 29.38
N GLN A 247 12.57 -2.42 28.09
CA GLN A 247 11.58 -2.46 27.01
C GLN A 247 11.27 -3.87 26.55
N ARG A 248 12.23 -4.81 26.73
CA ARG A 248 12.09 -6.21 26.32
C ARG A 248 10.82 -6.84 26.91
N TRP A 249 10.59 -6.70 28.22
CA TRP A 249 9.43 -7.25 28.88
C TRP A 249 8.13 -6.77 28.22
N LEU A 250 8.05 -5.48 27.89
CA LEU A 250 6.85 -4.88 27.31
C LEU A 250 6.50 -5.50 25.95
N VAL A 251 7.48 -5.70 25.08
CA VAL A 251 7.25 -6.17 23.69
C VAL A 251 7.35 -7.69 23.56
N SER A 252 7.98 -8.40 24.48
CA SER A 252 8.08 -9.86 24.45
C SER A 252 6.85 -10.60 24.98
N HIS A 253 5.90 -9.89 25.62
CA HIS A 253 4.64 -10.45 26.08
C HIS A 253 3.44 -9.68 25.50
N PRO A 254 3.35 -9.54 24.17
CA PRO A 254 2.44 -8.58 23.55
C PRO A 254 0.97 -8.84 23.89
N ARG A 255 0.55 -10.08 24.05
CA ARG A 255 -0.84 -10.41 24.41
C ARG A 255 -1.23 -9.87 25.79
N LEU A 256 -0.30 -9.91 26.74
CA LEU A 256 -0.52 -9.43 28.10
C LEU A 256 -0.37 -7.90 28.18
N THR A 257 0.63 -7.35 27.50
CA THR A 257 1.02 -5.95 27.62
C THR A 257 0.32 -5.04 26.61
N PHE A 258 -0.46 -5.58 25.67
CA PHE A 258 -1.10 -4.78 24.62
C PHE A 258 -1.97 -3.63 25.14
N PRO A 259 -2.74 -3.74 26.24
CA PRO A 259 -3.47 -2.61 26.79
C PRO A 259 -2.55 -1.43 27.14
N LEU A 260 -1.35 -1.72 27.68
CA LEU A 260 -0.34 -0.72 28.01
C LEU A 260 0.33 -0.17 26.75
N ILE A 261 0.75 -1.04 25.82
CA ILE A 261 1.30 -0.66 24.51
C ILE A 261 0.34 0.27 23.79
N ARG A 262 -0.93 -0.08 23.70
CA ARG A 262 -1.98 0.72 23.09
C ARG A 262 -2.09 2.11 23.73
N HIS A 263 -2.01 2.20 25.05
CA HIS A 263 -2.06 3.47 25.76
C HIS A 263 -0.83 4.35 25.45
N LEU A 264 0.37 3.78 25.52
CA LEU A 264 1.64 4.49 25.29
C LEU A 264 1.79 4.96 23.83
N TRP A 265 1.32 4.16 22.88
CA TRP A 265 1.58 4.41 21.46
C TRP A 265 0.45 5.11 20.71
N ARG A 266 -0.70 5.36 21.36
CA ARG A 266 -1.87 6.00 20.73
C ARG A 266 -1.59 7.35 20.08
N LYS A 267 -0.60 8.10 20.60
CA LYS A 267 -0.21 9.43 20.11
C LYS A 267 0.91 9.38 19.06
N ARG A 268 1.50 8.23 18.80
CA ARG A 268 2.60 8.08 17.85
C ARG A 268 2.06 7.62 16.50
N ALA A 269 2.08 8.51 15.50
CA ALA A 269 1.50 8.25 14.19
C ALA A 269 2.04 6.97 13.55
N ILE A 270 3.36 6.76 13.57
CA ILE A 270 3.99 5.58 12.99
C ILE A 270 3.52 4.26 13.68
N MET A 271 3.32 4.29 14.99
CA MET A 271 2.87 3.10 15.74
C MET A 271 1.39 2.79 15.46
N ARG A 272 0.59 3.82 15.21
CA ARG A 272 -0.83 3.65 14.88
C ARG A 272 -1.03 2.84 13.60
N GLN A 273 -0.14 2.98 12.65
CA GLN A 273 -0.22 2.25 11.38
C GLN A 273 -0.21 0.73 11.56
N PHE A 274 0.43 0.21 12.60
CA PHE A 274 0.54 -1.24 12.84
C PHE A 274 -0.57 -1.84 13.71
N PHE A 275 -1.32 -1.01 14.47
CA PHE A 275 -2.23 -1.52 15.48
C PHE A 275 -3.64 -0.95 15.43
N TRP A 276 -3.88 0.13 14.67
CA TRP A 276 -5.19 0.78 14.62
C TRP A 276 -5.84 0.67 13.25
N SER A 277 -7.13 0.38 13.28
CA SER A 277 -7.99 0.69 12.14
C SER A 277 -8.30 2.18 12.17
N GLU A 278 -8.11 2.86 11.05
CA GLU A 278 -8.26 4.30 10.95
C GLU A 278 -9.42 4.65 10.03
N ARG A 279 -10.16 5.69 10.44
CA ARG A 279 -11.22 6.28 9.62
C ARG A 279 -10.86 7.72 9.32
N THR A 280 -10.93 8.08 8.05
CA THR A 280 -10.66 9.42 7.58
C THR A 280 -11.79 9.87 6.67
N VAL A 281 -12.29 11.07 6.88
CA VAL A 281 -13.08 11.80 5.89
C VAL A 281 -12.09 12.64 5.11
N TYR A 282 -11.89 12.34 3.83
CA TYR A 282 -10.81 12.95 3.05
C TYR A 282 -11.29 13.91 1.96
N ALA A 283 -12.59 13.93 1.68
CA ALA A 283 -13.19 14.92 0.80
C ALA A 283 -14.62 15.22 1.21
N LEU A 284 -15.00 16.47 1.10
CA LEU A 284 -16.37 16.96 1.26
C LEU A 284 -16.63 17.99 0.17
N SER A 285 -17.64 17.75 -0.63
CA SER A 285 -18.12 18.68 -1.66
C SER A 285 -19.59 18.99 -1.45
N ALA A 286 -20.00 20.21 -1.77
CA ALA A 286 -21.38 20.62 -1.74
C ALA A 286 -21.65 21.54 -2.92
N SER A 287 -22.85 21.47 -3.50
CA SER A 287 -23.30 22.32 -4.59
C SER A 287 -24.50 23.15 -4.16
N GLY A 288 -24.47 24.43 -4.50
CA GLY A 288 -25.53 25.37 -4.21
C GLY A 288 -25.15 26.78 -4.68
N THR A 289 -26.09 27.71 -4.65
CA THR A 289 -25.92 29.13 -4.97
C THR A 289 -26.18 29.99 -3.73
N GLN A 290 -25.83 31.28 -3.77
CA GLN A 290 -26.20 32.24 -2.71
C GLN A 290 -27.72 32.35 -2.49
N GLN A 291 -28.47 32.20 -3.55
CA GLN A 291 -29.96 32.31 -3.53
C GLN A 291 -30.60 30.96 -3.17
N ASP A 292 -29.90 29.85 -3.46
CA ASP A 292 -30.36 28.49 -3.16
C ASP A 292 -29.18 27.71 -2.54
N PRO A 293 -29.03 27.79 -1.20
CA PRO A 293 -27.87 27.24 -0.53
C PRO A 293 -27.90 25.72 -0.58
N ALA A 294 -26.73 25.16 -0.80
CA ALA A 294 -26.31 23.79 -1.03
C ALA A 294 -27.37 22.70 -0.79
N GLN A 295 -27.98 22.27 -1.87
CA GLN A 295 -29.06 21.29 -1.88
C GLN A 295 -28.54 19.85 -2.01
N SER A 296 -27.32 19.68 -2.46
CA SER A 296 -26.67 18.37 -2.54
C SER A 296 -25.26 18.40 -2.00
N GLY A 297 -24.79 17.27 -1.54
CA GLY A 297 -23.42 17.13 -1.06
C GLY A 297 -22.92 15.71 -1.11
N ARG A 298 -21.60 15.58 -1.15
CA ARG A 298 -20.91 14.31 -1.20
C ARG A 298 -19.75 14.30 -0.22
N MET A 299 -19.64 13.22 0.55
CA MET A 299 -18.53 12.98 1.49
C MET A 299 -17.83 11.67 1.15
N LEU A 300 -16.51 11.71 1.06
CA LEU A 300 -15.68 10.53 0.84
C LEU A 300 -15.05 10.10 2.14
N ILE A 301 -15.16 8.81 2.44
CA ILE A 301 -14.74 8.18 3.69
C ILE A 301 -13.79 7.05 3.35
N ARG A 302 -12.66 6.98 4.02
CA ARG A 302 -11.75 5.84 3.99
C ARG A 302 -11.71 5.20 5.37
N GLN A 303 -11.84 3.88 5.43
CA GLN A 303 -11.72 3.08 6.65
C GLN A 303 -10.74 1.95 6.40
N THR A 304 -9.62 1.93 7.13
CA THR A 304 -8.70 0.78 7.12
C THR A 304 -9.11 -0.25 8.16
N LEU A 305 -8.84 -1.52 7.89
CA LEU A 305 -9.22 -2.66 8.72
C LEU A 305 -7.99 -3.48 9.09
N ILE A 306 -7.82 -3.75 10.39
CA ILE A 306 -6.76 -4.65 10.87
C ILE A 306 -7.15 -6.11 10.54
N PRO A 307 -6.19 -6.98 10.20
CA PRO A 307 -6.46 -8.40 9.96
C PRO A 307 -7.35 -9.04 11.03
N GLY A 308 -8.39 -9.76 10.55
CA GLY A 308 -9.44 -10.34 11.38
C GLY A 308 -10.58 -9.39 11.74
N GLN A 309 -10.64 -8.20 11.16
CA GLN A 309 -11.85 -7.37 11.06
C GLN A 309 -12.47 -7.59 9.68
N LYS A 310 -13.80 -7.69 9.62
CA LYS A 310 -14.51 -7.94 8.37
C LYS A 310 -15.14 -6.67 7.81
N THR A 311 -15.05 -6.49 6.49
CA THR A 311 -15.64 -5.35 5.78
C THR A 311 -17.14 -5.24 6.01
N ASP A 312 -17.87 -6.35 6.01
CA ASP A 312 -19.32 -6.35 6.19
C ASP A 312 -19.76 -5.90 7.58
N ASP A 313 -19.00 -6.22 8.62
CA ASP A 313 -19.27 -5.73 9.98
C ASP A 313 -19.08 -4.21 10.04
N TYR A 314 -18.04 -3.71 9.38
CA TYR A 314 -17.76 -2.28 9.33
C TYR A 314 -18.74 -1.51 8.44
N LYS A 315 -19.22 -2.08 7.33
CA LYS A 315 -20.31 -1.49 6.54
C LYS A 315 -21.56 -1.29 7.40
N ARG A 316 -21.98 -2.33 8.12
CA ARG A 316 -23.12 -2.24 9.06
C ARG A 316 -22.88 -1.19 10.15
N HIS A 317 -21.68 -1.16 10.71
CA HIS A 317 -21.30 -0.14 11.70
C HIS A 317 -21.33 1.28 11.16
N LEU A 318 -20.84 1.52 9.94
CA LEU A 318 -20.86 2.82 9.30
C LEU A 318 -22.30 3.28 9.00
N HIS A 319 -23.15 2.40 8.49
CA HIS A 319 -24.58 2.69 8.33
C HIS A 319 -25.24 3.09 9.66
N ALA A 320 -24.95 2.35 10.74
CA ALA A 320 -25.48 2.66 12.07
C ALA A 320 -24.95 4.01 12.63
N LEU A 321 -23.76 4.45 12.25
CA LEU A 321 -23.20 5.75 12.65
C LEU A 321 -23.81 6.93 11.87
N VAL A 322 -24.13 6.72 10.61
CA VAL A 322 -24.76 7.76 9.76
C VAL A 322 -26.10 8.17 10.36
N ARG A 323 -26.89 7.24 10.89
CA ARG A 323 -28.17 7.47 11.60
C ARG A 323 -29.23 8.26 10.81
N ASN A 324 -29.06 8.39 9.53
CA ASN A 324 -30.01 9.08 8.68
C ASN A 324 -30.29 8.22 7.44
N PRO A 325 -31.51 7.66 7.31
CA PRO A 325 -31.88 6.81 6.16
C PRO A 325 -31.93 7.57 4.84
N ASP A 326 -32.02 8.88 4.93
CA ASP A 326 -32.09 9.74 3.76
C ASP A 326 -30.71 9.97 3.11
N LEU A 327 -29.61 9.71 3.84
CA LEU A 327 -28.27 9.77 3.31
C LEU A 327 -27.86 8.43 2.68
N LYS A 328 -27.49 8.46 1.40
CA LYS A 328 -27.11 7.28 0.65
C LYS A 328 -25.64 6.97 0.83
N LEU A 329 -25.32 5.90 1.58
CA LEU A 329 -23.97 5.40 1.76
C LEU A 329 -23.71 4.21 0.84
N THR A 330 -22.70 4.33 -0.01
CA THR A 330 -22.24 3.27 -0.93
C THR A 330 -20.75 2.97 -0.70
N PHE A 331 -20.29 1.79 -1.09
CA PHE A 331 -18.91 1.34 -0.90
C PHE A 331 -18.31 0.88 -2.23
N PRO A 332 -17.74 1.79 -3.03
CA PRO A 332 -17.14 1.45 -4.32
C PRO A 332 -15.90 0.55 -4.18
N VAL A 333 -15.14 0.71 -3.08
CA VAL A 333 -14.00 -0.17 -2.77
C VAL A 333 -14.27 -0.86 -1.44
N SER A 334 -14.10 -2.18 -1.43
CA SER A 334 -14.35 -3.00 -0.24
C SER A 334 -13.55 -4.30 -0.35
N HIS A 335 -12.48 -4.41 0.40
CA HIS A 335 -11.72 -5.65 0.50
C HIS A 335 -11.28 -5.93 1.94
N ASP A 336 -11.31 -7.18 2.33
CA ASP A 336 -10.75 -7.63 3.60
C ASP A 336 -9.21 -7.57 3.55
N SER A 337 -8.56 -7.69 4.70
CA SER A 337 -7.11 -7.78 4.78
C SER A 337 -6.58 -8.97 3.97
N SER A 338 -5.37 -8.83 3.43
CA SER A 338 -4.72 -9.92 2.70
C SER A 338 -4.46 -11.14 3.59
N VAL A 339 -4.28 -12.29 2.98
CA VAL A 339 -3.79 -13.49 3.66
C VAL A 339 -2.38 -13.20 4.17
N ARG A 340 -2.08 -13.64 5.39
CA ARG A 340 -0.75 -13.49 5.99
C ARG A 340 0.24 -14.45 5.33
N SER A 341 1.38 -13.93 4.89
CA SER A 341 2.54 -14.71 4.48
C SER A 341 3.32 -15.24 5.69
N GLU A 342 4.02 -16.34 5.53
CA GLU A 342 4.89 -16.86 6.58
C GLU A 342 6.22 -16.07 6.60
N ALA A 343 6.66 -15.70 7.82
CA ALA A 343 7.95 -15.05 8.05
C ALA A 343 9.02 -16.09 8.42
N SER A 344 9.08 -17.16 7.64
CA SER A 344 10.01 -18.28 7.81
C SER A 344 10.11 -19.07 6.50
N GLY A 345 11.15 -19.91 6.39
CA GLY A 345 11.39 -20.75 5.24
C GLY A 345 12.24 -20.07 4.15
N GLU A 346 12.50 -20.82 3.08
CA GLU A 346 13.48 -20.48 2.06
C GLU A 346 13.29 -19.07 1.44
N ALA A 347 12.05 -18.69 1.12
CA ALA A 347 11.74 -17.38 0.55
C ALA A 347 12.01 -16.23 1.53
N TRP A 348 11.67 -16.42 2.82
CA TRP A 348 11.96 -15.44 3.86
C TRP A 348 13.46 -15.31 4.10
N ASP A 349 14.18 -16.43 4.14
CA ASP A 349 15.62 -16.46 4.37
C ASP A 349 16.39 -15.82 3.20
N ALA A 350 15.96 -16.06 1.96
CA ALA A 350 16.51 -15.42 0.77
C ALA A 350 16.31 -13.89 0.80
N LEU A 351 15.10 -13.43 1.12
CA LEU A 351 14.80 -11.99 1.25
C LEU A 351 15.61 -11.37 2.40
N SER A 352 15.68 -12.05 3.55
CA SER A 352 16.44 -11.57 4.70
C SER A 352 17.93 -11.45 4.37
N THR A 353 18.51 -12.44 3.70
CA THR A 353 19.89 -12.41 3.22
C THR A 353 20.14 -11.24 2.28
N ALA A 354 19.24 -11.00 1.33
CA ALA A 354 19.35 -9.86 0.41
C ALA A 354 19.33 -8.51 1.16
N ILE A 355 18.51 -8.37 2.20
CA ILE A 355 18.48 -7.17 3.04
C ILE A 355 19.78 -7.03 3.86
N GLU A 356 20.28 -8.11 4.45
CA GLU A 356 21.50 -8.11 5.25
C GLU A 356 22.76 -7.75 4.44
N ILE A 357 22.78 -8.08 3.15
CA ILE A 357 23.88 -7.68 2.24
C ILE A 357 23.92 -6.13 2.08
N GLN A 358 22.77 -5.46 2.14
CA GLN A 358 22.67 -4.01 1.92
C GLN A 358 22.89 -3.16 3.18
N PHE A 359 22.63 -3.72 4.36
CA PHE A 359 22.65 -2.97 5.61
C PHE A 359 23.48 -3.68 6.67
N ASP A 360 24.51 -3.01 7.20
CA ASP A 360 25.24 -3.52 8.36
C ASP A 360 24.34 -3.56 9.61
N ARG A 361 24.34 -4.68 10.32
CA ARG A 361 23.62 -4.88 11.59
C ARG A 361 22.12 -4.61 11.54
N VAL A 362 21.48 -4.82 10.39
CA VAL A 362 20.04 -4.61 10.24
C VAL A 362 19.22 -5.54 11.14
N VAL A 363 18.15 -5.02 11.68
CA VAL A 363 17.13 -5.82 12.37
C VAL A 363 15.94 -5.99 11.44
N ILE A 364 15.70 -7.21 10.97
CA ILE A 364 14.60 -7.53 10.05
C ILE A 364 13.40 -7.97 10.85
N VAL A 365 12.26 -7.33 10.59
CA VAL A 365 11.04 -7.54 11.37
C VAL A 365 9.84 -7.73 10.45
N PRO A 366 9.12 -8.86 10.54
CA PRO A 366 7.84 -9.04 9.86
C PRO A 366 6.80 -8.13 10.49
N CYS A 367 5.97 -7.50 9.67
CA CYS A 367 4.96 -6.58 10.17
C CYS A 367 3.66 -6.60 9.36
N LEU A 368 2.63 -5.93 9.88
CA LEU A 368 1.50 -5.49 9.08
C LEU A 368 1.99 -4.35 8.17
N SER A 369 1.79 -4.46 6.87
CA SER A 369 2.18 -3.39 5.94
C SER A 369 1.55 -2.07 6.39
N PRO A 370 2.35 -1.02 6.61
CA PRO A 370 1.83 0.28 7.02
C PRO A 370 1.19 1.06 5.86
N PHE A 371 1.47 0.65 4.65
CA PHE A 371 0.99 1.29 3.43
C PHE A 371 -0.16 0.47 2.83
N VAL A 372 -1.29 1.13 2.63
CA VAL A 372 -2.46 0.64 1.90
C VAL A 372 -2.86 1.73 0.90
#